data_a159fc04fdb1b8ec53f9943a626b77de
#
_entry.id   a159fc04fdb1b8ec53f9943a626b77de
#
_cell.length_a   1.000
_cell.length_b   1.000
_cell.length_c   1.000
_cell.angle_alpha   90.00
_cell.angle_beta   90.00
_cell.angle_gamma   90.00
#
_symmetry.space_group_name_H-M   'P 1'
#
loop_
_entity.id
_entity.type
_entity.pdbx_description
1 polymer ?
#
loop_
_entity_poly.entity_id
_entity_poly.type
_entity_poly.pdbx_seq_one_letter_code
_entity_poly.pdbx_strand_id
1 'polypeptide(L)'
;MGMTMTQKILAKHAHRDSVSAGDLLVSQVDLVLANDITGPPAINEFEKIGKPVFDKNKIALVPDHFSPCKDIKSATMCKRMRDFARKHEIKNYFEVGQMGIEHALLPDKGLVAPGEIIIGADSHTCTYGALNALSTGMGQTDIGCAMASGTSWFKVPQAIKVNLTGKLPKCVKGKDIILTIIGMIGVDGARYQSLEFTGEGVSELSMADRLTICNMAIEAGGKNGIFPVDEKTIEFLKERGVTREWEAVTADEDAEYARILDIKLDELVPVVAYPHLPENTHPAKEGHAIKIDQVVVGSCTNGRLEDLEQAAEILKGHKVCDHVRMIIIPATQQIYQEAMHRGYIDTFIDAGAAVSTPTCGPCLGGYMGILAAGERAVSTTNRNFRGRMGHVDSEVYLASPYTAAASAITGYITSPEEVVK
;
A
#
# COMPACT_ATOMS: atom_id res chain seq x y z
N MET A 1 11.97 -22.78 -21.18
CA MET A 1 11.12 -22.65 -19.99
C MET A 1 10.75 -21.18 -19.90
N GLY A 2 9.47 -20.88 -19.99
CA GLY A 2 9.00 -19.51 -19.98
C GLY A 2 9.17 -18.85 -18.63
N MET A 3 9.29 -17.54 -18.63
CA MET A 3 9.49 -16.72 -17.43
C MET A 3 8.23 -15.99 -17.02
N THR A 4 8.00 -15.87 -15.71
CA THR A 4 6.97 -15.02 -15.12
C THR A 4 7.35 -13.54 -15.26
N MET A 5 6.40 -12.60 -14.99
CA MET A 5 6.69 -11.16 -15.04
C MET A 5 7.86 -10.79 -14.15
N THR A 6 7.86 -11.26 -12.90
CA THR A 6 8.92 -11.00 -11.93
C THR A 6 10.28 -11.53 -12.38
N GLN A 7 10.31 -12.73 -12.96
CA GLN A 7 11.55 -13.32 -13.49
C GLN A 7 12.12 -12.51 -14.65
N LYS A 8 11.28 -12.05 -15.59
CA LYS A 8 11.71 -11.20 -16.71
C LYS A 8 12.32 -9.88 -16.26
N ILE A 9 11.68 -9.21 -15.29
CA ILE A 9 12.22 -7.95 -14.74
C ILE A 9 13.59 -8.20 -14.09
N LEU A 10 13.72 -9.26 -13.29
CA LEU A 10 14.98 -9.61 -12.64
C LEU A 10 16.08 -10.00 -13.65
N ALA A 11 15.75 -10.79 -14.67
CA ALA A 11 16.68 -11.18 -15.71
C ALA A 11 17.25 -9.96 -16.45
N LYS A 12 16.38 -9.04 -16.87
CA LYS A 12 16.75 -7.80 -17.55
C LYS A 12 17.72 -6.97 -16.72
N HIS A 13 17.42 -6.74 -15.43
CA HIS A 13 18.25 -5.90 -14.54
C HIS A 13 19.52 -6.59 -14.03
N ALA A 14 19.60 -7.92 -14.16
CA ALA A 14 20.80 -8.70 -13.90
C ALA A 14 21.65 -8.95 -15.17
N HIS A 15 21.22 -8.40 -16.32
CA HIS A 15 21.85 -8.61 -17.63
C HIS A 15 21.98 -10.09 -17.98
N ARG A 16 20.92 -10.87 -17.75
CA ARG A 16 20.81 -12.30 -18.08
C ARG A 16 19.69 -12.54 -19.08
N ASP A 17 19.88 -13.49 -19.98
CA ASP A 17 18.86 -13.89 -20.95
C ASP A 17 17.68 -14.59 -20.26
N SER A 18 17.94 -15.30 -19.16
CA SER A 18 16.91 -15.98 -18.38
C SER A 18 17.36 -16.20 -16.94
N VAL A 19 16.37 -16.38 -16.04
CA VAL A 19 16.58 -16.76 -14.64
C VAL A 19 15.55 -17.79 -14.22
N SER A 20 15.88 -18.58 -13.22
CA SER A 20 15.00 -19.59 -12.64
C SER A 20 14.73 -19.31 -11.17
N ALA A 21 13.56 -19.76 -10.66
CA ALA A 21 13.23 -19.65 -9.26
C ALA A 21 14.33 -20.29 -8.38
N GLY A 22 14.80 -19.56 -7.38
CA GLY A 22 15.89 -19.98 -6.51
C GLY A 22 17.26 -19.42 -6.88
N ASP A 23 17.47 -18.91 -8.10
CA ASP A 23 18.71 -18.26 -8.49
C ASP A 23 19.04 -17.08 -7.59
N LEU A 24 20.32 -16.95 -7.23
CA LEU A 24 20.86 -15.77 -6.54
C LEU A 24 21.52 -14.86 -7.56
N LEU A 25 21.15 -13.59 -7.56
CA LEU A 25 21.66 -12.61 -8.51
C LEU A 25 21.76 -11.22 -7.87
N VAL A 26 22.57 -10.38 -8.49
CA VAL A 26 22.63 -8.95 -8.20
C VAL A 26 22.01 -8.22 -9.39
N SER A 27 21.02 -7.39 -9.13
CA SER A 27 20.31 -6.59 -10.13
C SER A 27 20.52 -5.12 -9.89
N GLN A 28 20.54 -4.34 -10.95
CA GLN A 28 20.42 -2.88 -10.88
C GLN A 28 19.04 -2.51 -10.33
N VAL A 29 18.95 -1.37 -9.63
CA VAL A 29 17.69 -0.83 -9.13
C VAL A 29 17.42 0.53 -9.74
N ASP A 30 16.14 0.82 -10.01
CA ASP A 30 15.72 2.07 -10.65
C ASP A 30 15.35 3.13 -9.63
N LEU A 31 14.85 2.73 -8.47
CA LEU A 31 14.51 3.64 -7.38
C LEU A 31 14.76 3.00 -6.02
N VAL A 32 15.36 3.78 -5.12
CA VAL A 32 15.59 3.42 -3.72
C VAL A 32 14.79 4.34 -2.83
N LEU A 33 13.93 3.78 -1.97
CA LEU A 33 13.00 4.53 -1.12
C LEU A 33 13.35 4.37 0.37
N ALA A 34 13.22 5.44 1.15
CA ALA A 34 13.22 5.39 2.61
C ALA A 34 12.35 6.50 3.23
N ASN A 35 11.77 6.20 4.39
CA ASN A 35 10.92 7.11 5.15
C ASN A 35 11.60 7.61 6.44
N ASP A 36 10.91 8.43 7.23
CA ASP A 36 11.47 9.05 8.44
C ASP A 36 11.77 8.08 9.60
N ILE A 37 11.27 6.83 9.55
CA ILE A 37 11.63 5.78 10.52
C ILE A 37 12.86 5.02 10.06
N THR A 38 12.89 4.59 8.82
CA THR A 38 13.86 3.66 8.26
C THR A 38 15.01 4.35 7.52
N GLY A 39 14.80 5.57 7.06
CA GLY A 39 15.81 6.38 6.37
C GLY A 39 17.01 6.75 7.23
N PRO A 40 16.84 7.29 8.46
CA PRO A 40 17.99 7.62 9.30
C PRO A 40 18.95 6.45 9.56
N PRO A 41 18.48 5.23 9.93
CA PRO A 41 19.38 4.08 10.05
C PRO A 41 19.99 3.63 8.71
N ALA A 42 19.25 3.68 7.59
CA ALA A 42 19.81 3.38 6.26
C ALA A 42 20.92 4.37 5.87
N ILE A 43 20.72 5.67 6.17
CA ILE A 43 21.74 6.71 5.98
C ILE A 43 23.01 6.41 6.81
N ASN A 44 22.86 5.91 8.06
CA ASN A 44 24.02 5.55 8.87
C ASN A 44 24.82 4.39 8.23
N GLU A 45 24.14 3.39 7.64
CA GLU A 45 24.83 2.32 6.91
C GLU A 45 25.49 2.82 5.62
N PHE A 46 24.81 3.69 4.88
CA PHE A 46 25.39 4.35 3.70
C PHE A 46 26.67 5.13 4.03
N GLU A 47 26.68 5.91 5.11
CA GLU A 47 27.85 6.73 5.49
C GLU A 47 29.08 5.89 5.84
N LYS A 48 28.90 4.67 6.39
CA LYS A 48 30.01 3.74 6.66
C LYS A 48 30.73 3.28 5.39
N ILE A 49 30.04 3.29 4.24
CA ILE A 49 30.60 2.87 2.95
C ILE A 49 31.57 3.95 2.40
N GLY A 50 31.36 5.21 2.73
CA GLY A 50 32.24 6.31 2.33
C GLY A 50 32.22 6.64 0.84
N LYS A 51 31.16 6.26 0.11
CA LYS A 51 30.97 6.55 -1.32
C LYS A 51 29.91 7.64 -1.52
N PRO A 52 29.89 8.33 -2.68
CA PRO A 52 28.75 9.16 -3.06
C PRO A 52 27.51 8.32 -3.31
N VAL A 53 26.34 8.96 -3.37
CA VAL A 53 25.10 8.31 -3.85
C VAL A 53 25.25 7.91 -5.31
N PHE A 54 24.69 6.75 -5.68
CA PHE A 54 24.83 6.23 -7.05
C PHE A 54 24.15 7.14 -8.09
N ASP A 55 22.97 7.63 -7.76
CA ASP A 55 22.23 8.61 -8.56
C ASP A 55 21.24 9.39 -7.68
N LYS A 56 21.42 10.70 -7.61
CA LYS A 56 20.55 11.61 -6.82
C LYS A 56 19.11 11.70 -7.31
N ASN A 57 18.83 11.26 -8.54
CA ASN A 57 17.48 11.25 -9.12
C ASN A 57 16.75 9.92 -8.85
N LYS A 58 17.48 8.89 -8.46
CA LYS A 58 16.98 7.52 -8.20
C LYS A 58 16.90 7.17 -6.71
N ILE A 59 16.88 8.17 -5.85
CA ILE A 59 16.64 8.03 -4.41
C ILE A 59 15.43 8.89 -4.05
N ALA A 60 14.46 8.31 -3.36
CA ALA A 60 13.30 9.00 -2.80
C ALA A 60 13.32 8.93 -1.27
N LEU A 61 13.17 10.08 -0.63
CA LEU A 61 13.13 10.21 0.83
C LEU A 61 11.82 10.90 1.22
N VAL A 62 10.94 10.17 1.93
CA VAL A 62 9.59 10.63 2.25
C VAL A 62 9.37 10.59 3.76
N PRO A 63 9.39 11.76 4.45
CA PRO A 63 9.00 11.83 5.86
C PRO A 63 7.48 11.83 5.98
N ASP A 64 6.85 10.68 6.17
CA ASP A 64 5.40 10.48 6.17
C ASP A 64 4.83 9.81 7.42
N HIS A 65 5.66 9.15 8.23
CA HIS A 65 5.19 8.41 9.40
C HIS A 65 4.93 9.32 10.60
N PHE A 66 5.81 10.29 10.86
CA PHE A 66 5.73 11.23 12.00
C PHE A 66 5.67 12.68 11.55
N SER A 67 5.29 12.94 10.33
CA SER A 67 5.22 14.29 9.76
C SER A 67 3.76 14.76 9.66
N PRO A 68 3.44 16.02 10.07
CA PRO A 68 4.29 16.96 10.84
C PRO A 68 4.79 16.35 12.14
N CYS A 69 6.03 16.67 12.55
CA CYS A 69 6.71 15.97 13.62
C CYS A 69 5.94 16.00 14.95
N LYS A 70 5.67 14.82 15.53
CA LYS A 70 4.91 14.66 16.77
C LYS A 70 5.69 14.98 18.06
N ASP A 71 7.02 14.87 18.01
CA ASP A 71 7.92 15.06 19.13
C ASP A 71 9.35 15.45 18.68
N ILE A 72 10.24 15.76 19.63
CA ILE A 72 11.64 16.15 19.37
C ILE A 72 12.42 15.01 18.66
N LYS A 73 12.17 13.76 19.03
CA LYS A 73 12.82 12.58 18.41
C LYS A 73 12.46 12.48 16.93
N SER A 74 11.19 12.58 16.60
CA SER A 74 10.70 12.58 15.21
C SER A 74 11.27 13.75 14.41
N ALA A 75 11.32 14.95 15.01
CA ALA A 75 11.90 16.13 14.39
C ALA A 75 13.40 15.93 14.08
N THR A 76 14.13 15.26 14.97
CA THR A 76 15.55 14.92 14.77
C THR A 76 15.73 13.93 13.61
N MET A 77 14.86 12.93 13.50
CA MET A 77 14.88 11.94 12.41
C MET A 77 14.59 12.62 11.05
N CYS A 78 13.53 13.43 10.97
CA CYS A 78 13.21 14.18 9.76
C CYS A 78 14.33 15.18 9.39
N LYS A 79 14.94 15.86 10.38
CA LYS A 79 16.09 16.72 10.13
C LYS A 79 17.27 15.95 9.55
N ARG A 80 17.56 14.75 10.06
CA ARG A 80 18.63 13.87 9.55
C ARG A 80 18.46 13.56 8.07
N MET A 81 17.23 13.19 7.66
CA MET A 81 16.89 12.93 6.26
C MET A 81 17.02 14.18 5.40
N ARG A 82 16.51 15.31 5.88
CA ARG A 82 16.58 16.60 5.16
C ARG A 82 18.02 17.04 4.94
N ASP A 83 18.87 16.93 5.95
CA ASP A 83 20.29 17.31 5.85
C ASP A 83 21.03 16.37 4.88
N PHE A 84 20.71 15.09 4.89
CA PHE A 84 21.24 14.11 3.93
C PHE A 84 20.78 14.43 2.50
N ALA A 85 19.50 14.70 2.29
CA ALA A 85 18.96 15.06 0.98
C ALA A 85 19.64 16.32 0.40
N ARG A 86 19.84 17.34 1.24
CA ARG A 86 20.55 18.57 0.85
C ARG A 86 22.02 18.32 0.53
N LYS A 87 22.72 17.57 1.40
CA LYS A 87 24.14 17.24 1.22
C LYS A 87 24.43 16.51 -0.10
N HIS A 88 23.54 15.59 -0.48
CA HIS A 88 23.68 14.76 -1.66
C HIS A 88 22.85 15.23 -2.86
N GLU A 89 22.19 16.41 -2.74
CA GLU A 89 21.35 17.01 -3.77
C GLU A 89 20.24 16.08 -4.27
N ILE A 90 19.68 15.23 -3.37
CA ILE A 90 18.61 14.30 -3.73
C ILE A 90 17.38 15.07 -4.17
N LYS A 91 16.85 14.75 -5.36
CA LYS A 91 15.74 15.47 -5.98
C LYS A 91 14.38 15.10 -5.39
N ASN A 92 14.22 13.84 -5.04
CA ASN A 92 12.93 13.31 -4.57
C ASN A 92 12.90 13.29 -3.03
N TYR A 93 12.98 14.47 -2.43
CA TYR A 93 12.72 14.71 -1.01
C TYR A 93 11.46 15.55 -0.86
N PHE A 94 10.49 15.04 -0.12
CA PHE A 94 9.15 15.65 -0.03
C PHE A 94 8.87 16.18 1.39
N GLU A 95 9.15 17.47 1.59
CA GLU A 95 8.94 18.17 2.88
C GLU A 95 7.45 18.45 3.16
N VAL A 96 7.13 18.82 4.41
CA VAL A 96 5.79 19.29 4.81
C VAL A 96 5.27 20.34 3.82
N GLY A 97 4.03 20.19 3.35
CA GLY A 97 3.44 20.98 2.27
C GLY A 97 3.49 20.31 0.89
N GLN A 98 4.45 19.42 0.67
CA GLN A 98 4.51 18.52 -0.51
C GLN A 98 4.38 17.05 -0.11
N MET A 99 3.95 16.82 1.13
CA MET A 99 3.94 15.53 1.79
C MET A 99 2.85 14.61 1.23
N GLY A 100 3.07 13.33 1.43
CA GLY A 100 2.14 12.26 1.15
C GLY A 100 2.71 10.97 1.73
N ILE A 101 1.85 9.99 1.92
CA ILE A 101 2.26 8.65 2.32
C ILE A 101 3.04 8.03 1.16
N GLU A 102 4.26 7.58 1.40
CA GLU A 102 5.23 7.19 0.37
C GLU A 102 4.65 6.31 -0.74
N HIS A 103 3.85 5.29 -0.38
CA HIS A 103 3.29 4.34 -1.35
C HIS A 103 2.09 4.86 -2.15
N ALA A 104 1.58 6.04 -1.84
CA ALA A 104 0.66 6.78 -2.69
C ALA A 104 1.39 7.94 -3.40
N LEU A 105 2.33 8.59 -2.71
CA LEU A 105 3.04 9.76 -3.22
C LEU A 105 3.92 9.44 -4.44
N LEU A 106 4.69 8.34 -4.40
CA LEU A 106 5.59 8.00 -5.51
C LEU A 106 4.84 7.73 -6.83
N PRO A 107 3.75 6.93 -6.85
CA PRO A 107 2.89 6.81 -8.02
C PRO A 107 2.32 8.15 -8.48
N ASP A 108 1.79 8.96 -7.57
CA ASP A 108 1.19 10.26 -7.90
C ASP A 108 2.20 11.27 -8.48
N LYS A 109 3.49 11.13 -8.11
CA LYS A 109 4.58 11.95 -8.66
C LYS A 109 5.20 11.37 -9.93
N GLY A 110 4.66 10.28 -10.49
CA GLY A 110 5.18 9.63 -11.69
C GLY A 110 6.59 9.04 -11.52
N LEU A 111 6.98 8.71 -10.28
CA LEU A 111 8.31 8.16 -9.97
C LEU A 111 8.41 6.66 -10.21
N VAL A 112 7.32 6.03 -10.59
CA VAL A 112 7.21 4.58 -10.84
C VAL A 112 6.78 4.36 -12.28
N ALA A 113 7.41 3.41 -12.98
CA ALA A 113 7.00 3.00 -14.32
C ALA A 113 7.09 1.46 -14.49
N PRO A 114 6.40 0.90 -15.50
CA PRO A 114 6.45 -0.52 -15.80
C PRO A 114 7.87 -1.02 -16.06
N GLY A 115 8.15 -2.26 -15.62
CA GLY A 115 9.42 -2.93 -15.85
C GLY A 115 10.58 -2.46 -14.95
N GLU A 116 10.37 -1.47 -14.07
CA GLU A 116 11.38 -0.99 -13.12
C GLU A 116 11.54 -1.92 -11.91
N ILE A 117 12.73 -1.89 -11.28
CA ILE A 117 12.97 -2.48 -9.94
C ILE A 117 13.04 -1.36 -8.90
N ILE A 118 12.14 -1.42 -7.93
CA ILE A 118 12.03 -0.45 -6.84
C ILE A 118 12.22 -1.17 -5.50
N ILE A 119 13.15 -0.70 -4.70
CA ILE A 119 13.37 -1.22 -3.36
C ILE A 119 13.16 -0.13 -2.32
N GLY A 120 12.57 -0.49 -1.20
CA GLY A 120 12.30 0.45 -0.12
C GLY A 120 12.59 -0.13 1.26
N ALA A 121 12.93 0.74 2.19
CA ALA A 121 13.11 0.36 3.58
C ALA A 121 11.77 0.16 4.32
N ASP A 122 10.67 0.05 3.59
CA ASP A 122 9.33 -0.25 4.09
C ASP A 122 8.78 -1.54 3.48
N SER A 123 8.07 -2.33 4.28
CA SER A 123 7.52 -3.61 3.85
C SER A 123 6.46 -3.49 2.76
N HIS A 124 5.69 -2.38 2.73
CA HIS A 124 4.66 -2.15 1.72
C HIS A 124 5.18 -1.54 0.41
N THR A 125 6.49 -1.48 0.21
CA THR A 125 7.10 -1.12 -1.09
C THR A 125 6.58 -2.01 -2.24
N CYS A 126 6.04 -3.19 -1.95
CA CYS A 126 5.38 -4.06 -2.93
C CYS A 126 4.19 -3.41 -3.67
N THR A 127 3.67 -2.28 -3.19
CA THR A 127 2.56 -1.51 -3.79
C THR A 127 2.73 -1.22 -5.28
N TYR A 128 3.94 -0.94 -5.71
CA TYR A 128 4.21 -0.45 -7.07
C TYR A 128 4.11 -1.51 -8.17
N GLY A 129 3.95 -2.78 -7.79
CA GLY A 129 3.63 -3.84 -8.75
C GLY A 129 2.27 -3.65 -9.45
N ALA A 130 1.40 -2.81 -8.88
CA ALA A 130 0.17 -2.34 -9.54
C ALA A 130 0.45 -1.62 -10.86
N LEU A 131 1.64 -1.03 -11.01
CA LEU A 131 2.13 -0.37 -12.22
C LEU A 131 3.12 -1.26 -13.01
N ASN A 132 3.05 -2.58 -12.83
CA ASN A 132 3.92 -3.54 -13.52
C ASN A 132 5.42 -3.39 -13.18
N ALA A 133 5.76 -2.87 -12.00
CA ALA A 133 7.13 -2.81 -11.50
C ALA A 133 7.41 -3.99 -10.56
N LEU A 134 8.64 -4.50 -10.53
CA LEU A 134 9.07 -5.35 -9.43
C LEU A 134 9.44 -4.46 -8.25
N SER A 135 8.62 -4.48 -7.22
CA SER A 135 8.84 -3.64 -6.06
C SER A 135 8.75 -4.44 -4.76
N THR A 136 9.68 -4.21 -3.84
CA THR A 136 9.74 -5.00 -2.60
C THR A 136 10.45 -4.27 -1.47
N GLY A 137 10.03 -4.57 -0.23
CA GLY A 137 10.71 -4.12 0.98
C GLY A 137 12.03 -4.85 1.19
N MET A 138 13.04 -4.10 1.62
CA MET A 138 14.38 -4.59 1.95
C MET A 138 14.82 -4.07 3.32
N GLY A 139 15.83 -4.71 3.90
CA GLY A 139 16.41 -4.26 5.16
C GLY A 139 17.11 -2.89 5.02
N GLN A 140 17.10 -2.11 6.09
CA GLN A 140 17.74 -0.78 6.11
C GLN A 140 19.22 -0.81 5.71
N THR A 141 19.94 -1.90 6.01
CA THR A 141 21.33 -2.10 5.59
C THR A 141 21.44 -2.27 4.09
N ASP A 142 20.56 -3.08 3.48
CA ASP A 142 20.51 -3.26 2.02
C ASP A 142 20.17 -1.95 1.31
N ILE A 143 19.25 -1.16 1.87
CA ILE A 143 18.88 0.16 1.35
C ILE A 143 20.09 1.13 1.42
N GLY A 144 20.81 1.17 2.53
CA GLY A 144 22.04 1.97 2.65
C GLY A 144 23.09 1.56 1.62
N CYS A 145 23.28 0.27 1.40
CA CYS A 145 24.18 -0.26 0.36
C CYS A 145 23.71 0.12 -1.05
N ALA A 146 22.42 0.00 -1.32
CA ALA A 146 21.85 0.32 -2.63
C ALA A 146 21.93 1.82 -2.94
N MET A 147 21.80 2.71 -1.95
CA MET A 147 22.01 4.15 -2.13
C MET A 147 23.44 4.46 -2.62
N ALA A 148 24.42 3.62 -2.29
CA ALA A 148 25.80 3.79 -2.73
C ALA A 148 26.14 3.06 -4.02
N SER A 149 25.51 1.92 -4.30
CA SER A 149 25.88 1.02 -5.41
C SER A 149 24.94 1.07 -6.61
N GLY A 150 23.67 1.45 -6.40
CA GLY A 150 22.61 1.33 -7.42
C GLY A 150 22.20 -0.13 -7.70
N THR A 151 22.57 -1.07 -6.82
CA THR A 151 22.30 -2.49 -7.00
C THR A 151 21.80 -3.12 -5.70
N SER A 152 21.08 -4.25 -5.84
CA SER A 152 20.71 -5.10 -4.71
C SER A 152 20.74 -6.56 -5.10
N TRP A 153 20.87 -7.44 -4.11
CA TRP A 153 20.81 -8.87 -4.32
C TRP A 153 19.37 -9.36 -4.26
N PHE A 154 19.06 -10.39 -5.04
CA PHE A 154 17.76 -11.05 -5.04
C PHE A 154 17.94 -12.56 -5.14
N LYS A 155 17.12 -13.29 -4.41
CA LYS A 155 16.79 -14.66 -4.74
C LYS A 155 15.55 -14.62 -5.61
N VAL A 156 15.58 -15.19 -6.81
CA VAL A 156 14.43 -15.21 -7.72
C VAL A 156 13.27 -15.95 -7.06
N PRO A 157 12.11 -15.31 -6.84
CA PRO A 157 10.97 -15.97 -6.22
C PRO A 157 10.27 -16.91 -7.20
N GLN A 158 9.60 -17.93 -6.67
CA GLN A 158 8.51 -18.58 -7.39
C GLN A 158 7.32 -17.62 -7.50
N ALA A 159 6.38 -17.88 -8.40
CA ALA A 159 5.17 -17.09 -8.53
C ALA A 159 3.90 -17.93 -8.28
N ILE A 160 2.89 -17.26 -7.73
CA ILE A 160 1.50 -17.72 -7.66
C ILE A 160 0.73 -16.95 -8.72
N LYS A 161 0.03 -17.65 -9.61
CA LYS A 161 -0.88 -17.03 -10.58
C LYS A 161 -2.24 -16.80 -9.90
N VAL A 162 -2.69 -15.55 -9.84
CA VAL A 162 -4.02 -15.19 -9.34
C VAL A 162 -4.89 -14.82 -10.54
N ASN A 163 -5.80 -15.72 -10.89
CA ASN A 163 -6.68 -15.56 -12.04
C ASN A 163 -8.00 -14.95 -11.57
N LEU A 164 -8.27 -13.71 -11.99
CA LEU A 164 -9.48 -12.97 -11.66
C LEU A 164 -10.50 -13.10 -12.79
N THR A 165 -11.72 -13.53 -12.49
CA THR A 165 -12.81 -13.68 -13.46
C THR A 165 -14.09 -13.01 -12.96
N GLY A 166 -15.04 -12.73 -13.88
CA GLY A 166 -16.31 -12.10 -13.53
C GLY A 166 -16.22 -10.61 -13.25
N LYS A 167 -17.27 -10.02 -12.67
CA LYS A 167 -17.42 -8.58 -12.42
C LYS A 167 -17.52 -8.28 -10.93
N LEU A 168 -17.01 -7.12 -10.50
CA LEU A 168 -17.11 -6.69 -9.12
C LEU A 168 -18.56 -6.33 -8.72
N PRO A 169 -19.06 -6.87 -7.58
CA PRO A 169 -20.29 -6.37 -6.95
C PRO A 169 -20.13 -4.91 -6.50
N LYS A 170 -21.25 -4.19 -6.35
CA LYS A 170 -21.29 -2.74 -6.11
C LYS A 170 -20.41 -2.28 -4.94
N CYS A 171 -20.42 -2.94 -3.80
CA CYS A 171 -19.71 -2.53 -2.59
C CYS A 171 -18.44 -3.34 -2.31
N VAL A 172 -17.97 -4.13 -3.28
CA VAL A 172 -16.72 -4.89 -3.20
C VAL A 172 -15.61 -4.15 -3.93
N LYS A 173 -14.43 -4.05 -3.31
CA LYS A 173 -13.27 -3.31 -3.82
C LYS A 173 -11.98 -4.09 -3.63
N GLY A 174 -10.87 -3.54 -4.10
CA GLY A 174 -9.55 -4.17 -4.00
C GLY A 174 -9.18 -4.64 -2.59
N LYS A 175 -9.65 -3.94 -1.56
CA LYS A 175 -9.46 -4.35 -0.16
C LYS A 175 -10.16 -5.67 0.16
N ASP A 176 -11.40 -5.82 -0.28
CA ASP A 176 -12.17 -7.05 -0.05
C ASP A 176 -11.54 -8.23 -0.81
N ILE A 177 -11.04 -7.99 -2.03
CA ILE A 177 -10.34 -9.00 -2.84
C ILE A 177 -9.09 -9.50 -2.11
N ILE A 178 -8.20 -8.59 -1.70
CA ILE A 178 -6.94 -9.02 -1.08
C ILE A 178 -7.15 -9.65 0.30
N LEU A 179 -8.09 -9.15 1.11
CA LEU A 179 -8.44 -9.80 2.37
C LEU A 179 -9.02 -11.20 2.16
N THR A 180 -9.85 -11.38 1.13
CA THR A 180 -10.35 -12.72 0.77
C THR A 180 -9.21 -13.65 0.36
N ILE A 181 -8.27 -13.18 -0.48
CA ILE A 181 -7.09 -13.96 -0.87
C ILE A 181 -6.25 -14.34 0.36
N ILE A 182 -5.97 -13.39 1.26
CA ILE A 182 -5.21 -13.66 2.49
C ILE A 182 -5.97 -14.64 3.39
N GLY A 183 -7.29 -14.51 3.51
CA GLY A 183 -8.14 -15.47 4.23
C GLY A 183 -8.08 -16.89 3.66
N MET A 184 -7.95 -17.02 2.34
CA MET A 184 -7.86 -18.32 1.65
C MET A 184 -6.50 -19.01 1.82
N ILE A 185 -5.41 -18.23 1.80
CA ILE A 185 -4.06 -18.79 1.75
C ILE A 185 -3.26 -18.64 3.05
N GLY A 186 -3.73 -17.81 3.97
CA GLY A 186 -3.05 -17.47 5.22
C GLY A 186 -1.95 -16.41 5.05
N VAL A 187 -1.47 -15.87 6.18
CA VAL A 187 -0.41 -14.84 6.22
C VAL A 187 0.96 -15.34 5.71
N ASP A 188 1.16 -16.64 5.61
CA ASP A 188 2.37 -17.30 5.10
C ASP A 188 2.16 -17.97 3.74
N GLY A 189 0.96 -17.89 3.16
CA GLY A 189 0.56 -18.65 1.99
C GLY A 189 1.29 -18.30 0.69
N ALA A 190 1.87 -17.11 0.61
CA ALA A 190 2.70 -16.64 -0.50
C ALA A 190 4.15 -16.36 -0.04
N ARG A 191 4.60 -17.00 1.03
CA ARG A 191 5.91 -16.71 1.64
C ARG A 191 7.04 -16.75 0.63
N TYR A 192 7.70 -15.58 0.44
CA TYR A 192 8.79 -15.36 -0.50
C TYR A 192 8.40 -15.65 -1.98
N GLN A 193 7.14 -15.54 -2.34
CA GLN A 193 6.64 -15.72 -3.71
C GLN A 193 6.14 -14.39 -4.29
N SER A 194 6.03 -14.32 -5.61
CA SER A 194 5.35 -13.24 -6.32
C SER A 194 3.88 -13.61 -6.52
N LEU A 195 2.95 -12.68 -6.30
CA LEU A 195 1.55 -12.82 -6.68
C LEU A 195 1.37 -12.14 -8.05
N GLU A 196 1.16 -12.90 -9.12
CA GLU A 196 0.97 -12.39 -10.47
C GLU A 196 -0.51 -12.43 -10.85
N PHE A 197 -1.13 -11.25 -10.96
CA PHE A 197 -2.56 -11.12 -11.25
C PHE A 197 -2.83 -11.18 -12.75
N THR A 198 -3.87 -11.90 -13.13
CA THR A 198 -4.25 -12.15 -14.52
C THR A 198 -5.75 -12.41 -14.64
N GLY A 199 -6.23 -12.65 -15.85
CA GLY A 199 -7.64 -12.94 -16.13
C GLY A 199 -8.41 -11.69 -16.56
N GLU A 200 -9.61 -11.91 -17.08
CA GLU A 200 -10.48 -10.85 -17.61
C GLU A 200 -10.94 -9.86 -16.54
N GLY A 201 -11.07 -10.33 -15.28
CA GLY A 201 -11.47 -9.53 -14.15
C GLY A 201 -10.45 -8.43 -13.78
N VAL A 202 -9.21 -8.48 -14.28
CA VAL A 202 -8.23 -7.39 -14.07
C VAL A 202 -8.75 -6.07 -14.64
N SER A 203 -9.48 -6.10 -15.74
CA SER A 203 -10.07 -4.91 -16.36
C SER A 203 -11.18 -4.25 -15.52
N GLU A 204 -11.81 -4.99 -14.60
CA GLU A 204 -12.81 -4.43 -13.67
C GLU A 204 -12.15 -3.54 -12.60
N LEU A 205 -10.90 -3.83 -12.22
CA LEU A 205 -10.19 -3.14 -11.15
C LEU A 205 -9.74 -1.73 -11.58
N SER A 206 -9.98 -0.76 -10.71
CA SER A 206 -9.37 0.56 -10.82
C SER A 206 -7.88 0.50 -10.46
N MET A 207 -7.13 1.58 -10.73
CA MET A 207 -5.74 1.66 -10.28
C MET A 207 -5.64 1.72 -8.75
N ALA A 208 -6.61 2.31 -8.05
CA ALA A 208 -6.65 2.31 -6.59
C ALA A 208 -6.84 0.89 -6.04
N ASP A 209 -7.70 0.08 -6.64
CA ASP A 209 -7.88 -1.33 -6.29
C ASP A 209 -6.58 -2.12 -6.46
N ARG A 210 -5.90 -1.99 -7.62
CA ARG A 210 -4.62 -2.68 -7.89
C ARG A 210 -3.51 -2.27 -6.91
N LEU A 211 -3.41 -0.98 -6.61
CA LEU A 211 -2.44 -0.45 -5.64
C LEU A 211 -2.73 -1.01 -4.23
N THR A 212 -3.99 -1.11 -3.83
CA THR A 212 -4.41 -1.72 -2.55
C THR A 212 -4.05 -3.22 -2.50
N ILE A 213 -4.35 -3.96 -3.56
CA ILE A 213 -4.05 -5.39 -3.66
C ILE A 213 -2.54 -5.65 -3.57
N CYS A 214 -1.74 -4.92 -4.36
CA CYS A 214 -0.28 -5.06 -4.32
C CYS A 214 0.31 -4.61 -2.98
N ASN A 215 -0.23 -3.55 -2.36
CA ASN A 215 0.19 -3.08 -1.04
C ASN A 215 0.11 -4.21 0.00
N MET A 216 -0.95 -4.99 -0.03
CA MET A 216 -1.18 -6.06 0.95
C MET A 216 -0.65 -7.44 0.52
N ALA A 217 0.06 -7.56 -0.58
CA ALA A 217 0.72 -8.81 -0.97
C ALA A 217 1.71 -9.31 0.10
N ILE A 218 2.38 -8.40 0.79
CA ILE A 218 3.29 -8.74 1.90
C ILE A 218 2.54 -9.35 3.09
N GLU A 219 1.27 -9.06 3.28
CA GLU A 219 0.46 -9.61 4.38
C GLU A 219 0.09 -11.08 4.15
N ALA A 220 0.29 -11.61 2.94
CA ALA A 220 0.31 -13.04 2.63
C ALA A 220 1.73 -13.64 2.63
N GLY A 221 2.75 -12.88 3.05
CA GLY A 221 4.16 -13.29 3.00
C GLY A 221 4.83 -13.07 1.63
N GLY A 222 4.14 -12.48 0.65
CA GLY A 222 4.63 -12.27 -0.71
C GLY A 222 5.77 -11.25 -0.80
N LYS A 223 6.68 -11.47 -1.75
CA LYS A 223 7.74 -10.49 -2.08
C LYS A 223 7.16 -9.29 -2.81
N ASN A 224 6.20 -9.51 -3.69
CA ASN A 224 5.45 -8.49 -4.42
C ASN A 224 4.11 -9.05 -4.93
N GLY A 225 3.19 -8.14 -5.23
CA GLY A 225 2.09 -8.38 -6.15
C GLY A 225 2.38 -7.64 -7.44
N ILE A 226 1.98 -8.17 -8.59
CA ILE A 226 2.23 -7.51 -9.87
C ILE A 226 1.05 -7.71 -10.84
N PHE A 227 0.65 -6.61 -11.49
CA PHE A 227 -0.39 -6.58 -12.52
C PHE A 227 0.22 -6.37 -13.91
N PRO A 228 -0.41 -6.88 -14.96
CA PRO A 228 -0.05 -6.52 -16.33
C PRO A 228 -0.42 -5.05 -16.62
N VAL A 229 0.24 -4.48 -17.62
CA VAL A 229 -0.11 -3.16 -18.15
C VAL A 229 -1.35 -3.28 -19.03
N ASP A 230 -2.33 -2.42 -18.79
CA ASP A 230 -3.51 -2.23 -19.64
C ASP A 230 -3.78 -0.73 -19.88
N GLU A 231 -4.91 -0.42 -20.49
CA GLU A 231 -5.30 0.96 -20.82
C GLU A 231 -5.40 1.84 -19.57
N LYS A 232 -5.92 1.32 -18.45
CA LYS A 232 -6.00 2.06 -17.19
C LYS A 232 -4.61 2.39 -16.62
N THR A 233 -3.66 1.47 -16.75
CA THR A 233 -2.27 1.73 -16.35
C THR A 233 -1.64 2.81 -17.22
N ILE A 234 -1.85 2.75 -18.54
CA ILE A 234 -1.32 3.74 -19.49
C ILE A 234 -1.89 5.13 -19.21
N GLU A 235 -3.20 5.23 -18.99
CA GLU A 235 -3.86 6.49 -18.65
C GLU A 235 -3.35 7.06 -17.34
N PHE A 236 -3.24 6.24 -16.30
CA PHE A 236 -2.69 6.62 -15.00
C PHE A 236 -1.28 7.21 -15.12
N LEU A 237 -0.39 6.55 -15.87
CA LEU A 237 0.98 7.04 -16.10
C LEU A 237 1.00 8.36 -16.88
N LYS A 238 0.15 8.49 -17.90
CA LYS A 238 0.01 9.70 -18.70
C LYS A 238 -0.46 10.90 -17.86
N GLU A 239 -1.48 10.71 -17.05
CA GLU A 239 -2.01 11.74 -16.14
C GLU A 239 -0.96 12.24 -15.13
N ARG A 240 -0.02 11.38 -14.73
CA ARG A 240 1.06 11.70 -13.79
C ARG A 240 2.33 12.15 -14.49
N GLY A 241 2.26 12.41 -15.80
CA GLY A 241 3.36 12.98 -16.58
C GLY A 241 4.58 12.07 -16.71
N VAL A 242 4.39 10.75 -16.69
CA VAL A 242 5.49 9.80 -16.93
C VAL A 242 5.85 9.84 -18.41
N THR A 243 6.95 10.51 -18.73
CA THR A 243 7.44 10.68 -20.12
C THR A 243 8.69 9.89 -20.43
N ARG A 244 9.35 9.29 -19.41
CA ARG A 244 10.49 8.41 -19.64
C ARG A 244 10.08 7.13 -20.33
N GLU A 245 11.00 6.53 -21.07
CA GLU A 245 10.77 5.21 -21.68
C GLU A 245 10.53 4.14 -20.62
N TRP A 246 9.58 3.27 -20.88
CA TRP A 246 9.26 2.11 -20.05
C TRP A 246 8.79 0.96 -20.94
N GLU A 247 8.82 -0.24 -20.41
CA GLU A 247 8.44 -1.45 -21.12
C GLU A 247 7.42 -2.26 -20.30
N ALA A 248 6.30 -2.57 -20.93
CA ALA A 248 5.31 -3.47 -20.33
C ALA A 248 5.87 -4.91 -20.29
N VAL A 249 5.84 -5.51 -19.12
CA VAL A 249 6.31 -6.87 -18.90
C VAL A 249 5.11 -7.80 -18.73
N THR A 250 5.04 -8.85 -19.59
CA THR A 250 4.05 -9.92 -19.50
C THR A 250 4.76 -11.26 -19.29
N ALA A 251 4.10 -12.19 -18.58
CA ALA A 251 4.62 -13.55 -18.45
C ALA A 251 4.61 -14.27 -19.81
N ASP A 252 5.50 -15.23 -20.00
CA ASP A 252 5.44 -16.13 -21.15
C ASP A 252 4.24 -17.07 -21.05
N GLU A 253 3.74 -17.57 -22.18
CA GLU A 253 2.59 -18.48 -22.20
C GLU A 253 2.88 -19.80 -21.46
N ASP A 254 4.13 -20.26 -21.52
CA ASP A 254 4.62 -21.45 -20.85
C ASP A 254 5.33 -21.15 -19.49
N ALA A 255 5.06 -19.98 -18.88
CA ALA A 255 5.59 -19.64 -17.58
C ALA A 255 5.08 -20.61 -16.50
N GLU A 256 5.98 -21.07 -15.63
CA GLU A 256 5.63 -22.00 -14.56
C GLU A 256 5.27 -21.25 -13.27
N TYR A 257 4.17 -21.68 -12.65
CA TYR A 257 3.65 -21.14 -11.38
C TYR A 257 3.62 -22.23 -10.31
N ALA A 258 4.02 -21.88 -9.09
CA ALA A 258 3.96 -22.79 -7.94
C ALA A 258 2.52 -23.21 -7.61
N ARG A 259 1.56 -22.31 -7.86
CA ARG A 259 0.13 -22.51 -7.63
C ARG A 259 -0.69 -21.55 -8.49
N ILE A 260 -1.93 -21.93 -8.80
CA ILE A 260 -2.94 -21.07 -9.42
C ILE A 260 -4.08 -20.89 -8.41
N LEU A 261 -4.51 -19.64 -8.24
CA LEU A 261 -5.68 -19.27 -7.45
C LEU A 261 -6.72 -18.67 -8.41
N ASP A 262 -7.88 -19.30 -8.50
CA ASP A 262 -9.02 -18.77 -9.26
C ASP A 262 -9.94 -18.00 -8.33
N ILE A 263 -10.15 -16.72 -8.61
CA ILE A 263 -11.00 -15.80 -7.84
C ILE A 263 -12.11 -15.31 -8.76
N LYS A 264 -13.34 -15.67 -8.42
CA LYS A 264 -14.53 -15.18 -9.10
C LYS A 264 -15.01 -13.91 -8.41
N LEU A 265 -14.85 -12.77 -9.07
CA LEU A 265 -15.18 -11.47 -8.50
C LEU A 265 -16.65 -11.33 -8.14
N ASP A 266 -17.54 -11.90 -8.94
CA ASP A 266 -18.99 -11.88 -8.75
C ASP A 266 -19.50 -12.71 -7.55
N GLU A 267 -18.66 -13.60 -7.00
CA GLU A 267 -18.95 -14.36 -5.78
C GLU A 267 -18.46 -13.65 -4.49
N LEU A 268 -17.70 -12.55 -4.62
CA LEU A 268 -17.16 -11.83 -3.48
C LEU A 268 -18.21 -10.98 -2.78
N VAL A 269 -18.04 -10.83 -1.47
CA VAL A 269 -18.86 -9.99 -0.61
C VAL A 269 -17.96 -9.04 0.19
N PRO A 270 -18.48 -7.93 0.73
CA PRO A 270 -17.73 -7.11 1.68
C PRO A 270 -17.26 -7.93 2.87
N VAL A 271 -15.96 -7.82 3.19
CA VAL A 271 -15.33 -8.63 4.24
C VAL A 271 -14.62 -7.76 5.28
N VAL A 272 -14.40 -8.35 6.45
CA VAL A 272 -13.64 -7.76 7.56
C VAL A 272 -12.64 -8.80 8.08
N ALA A 273 -11.38 -8.42 8.19
CA ALA A 273 -10.39 -9.25 8.87
C ALA A 273 -10.38 -8.94 10.36
N TYR A 274 -10.71 -9.93 11.17
CA TYR A 274 -10.78 -9.83 12.64
C TYR A 274 -9.39 -9.85 13.27
N PRO A 275 -9.23 -9.27 14.46
CA PRO A 275 -7.95 -9.32 15.19
C PRO A 275 -7.53 -10.78 15.48
N HIS A 276 -6.26 -11.10 15.51
CA HIS A 276 -5.09 -10.19 15.37
C HIS A 276 -4.25 -10.57 14.14
N LEU A 277 -4.87 -11.11 13.09
CA LEU A 277 -4.22 -11.48 11.83
C LEU A 277 -5.11 -11.10 10.64
N PRO A 278 -4.54 -10.63 9.52
CA PRO A 278 -5.31 -10.31 8.31
C PRO A 278 -6.02 -11.52 7.68
N GLU A 279 -5.60 -12.74 7.98
CA GLU A 279 -6.21 -13.98 7.50
C GLU A 279 -7.55 -14.32 8.18
N ASN A 280 -7.85 -13.72 9.34
CA ASN A 280 -9.12 -13.92 10.04
C ASN A 280 -10.28 -13.19 9.33
N THR A 281 -10.47 -13.48 8.07
CA THR A 281 -11.43 -12.78 7.19
C THR A 281 -12.82 -13.41 7.30
N HIS A 282 -13.83 -12.56 7.57
CA HIS A 282 -15.23 -12.93 7.67
C HIS A 282 -16.11 -11.98 6.83
N PRO A 283 -17.27 -12.41 6.34
CA PRO A 283 -18.25 -11.51 5.75
C PRO A 283 -18.63 -10.38 6.70
N ALA A 284 -18.67 -9.13 6.22
CA ALA A 284 -18.95 -7.96 7.05
C ALA A 284 -20.31 -8.05 7.78
N LYS A 285 -21.30 -8.68 7.16
CA LYS A 285 -22.65 -8.92 7.73
C LYS A 285 -22.67 -9.78 9.00
N GLU A 286 -21.59 -10.52 9.26
CA GLU A 286 -21.49 -11.34 10.49
C GLU A 286 -21.00 -10.53 11.69
N GLY A 287 -20.50 -9.31 11.46
CA GLY A 287 -19.91 -8.46 12.51
C GLY A 287 -20.88 -7.58 13.29
N HIS A 288 -22.17 -7.61 12.98
CA HIS A 288 -23.17 -6.67 13.53
C HIS A 288 -23.33 -6.64 15.05
N ALA A 289 -22.81 -7.62 15.78
CA ALA A 289 -22.77 -7.62 17.25
C ALA A 289 -21.50 -6.97 17.83
N ILE A 290 -20.52 -6.61 17.01
CA ILE A 290 -19.23 -6.07 17.45
C ILE A 290 -19.31 -4.56 17.47
N LYS A 291 -19.42 -3.99 18.69
CA LYS A 291 -19.38 -2.55 18.93
C LYS A 291 -17.96 -2.03 18.71
N ILE A 292 -17.85 -0.84 18.10
CA ILE A 292 -16.56 -0.19 17.79
C ILE A 292 -16.47 1.19 18.43
N ASP A 293 -15.24 1.66 18.69
CA ASP A 293 -14.96 2.95 19.32
C ASP A 293 -14.31 3.94 18.35
N GLN A 294 -13.70 3.44 17.28
CA GLN A 294 -12.99 4.27 16.30
C GLN A 294 -13.09 3.70 14.89
N VAL A 295 -13.10 4.61 13.90
CA VAL A 295 -12.95 4.27 12.49
C VAL A 295 -11.80 5.10 11.90
N VAL A 296 -10.95 4.45 11.10
CA VAL A 296 -9.87 5.12 10.36
C VAL A 296 -9.99 4.77 8.88
N VAL A 297 -10.17 5.80 8.04
CA VAL A 297 -10.13 5.68 6.58
C VAL A 297 -8.89 6.41 6.07
N GLY A 298 -8.01 5.69 5.39
CA GLY A 298 -6.77 6.26 4.90
C GLY A 298 -5.63 5.25 4.83
N SER A 299 -4.41 5.70 5.05
CA SER A 299 -3.14 4.97 4.95
C SER A 299 -2.64 4.79 3.51
N CYS A 300 -1.46 4.17 3.35
CA CYS A 300 -0.91 3.80 2.05
C CYS A 300 -1.80 2.79 1.30
N THR A 301 -2.66 2.08 2.02
CA THR A 301 -3.56 1.08 1.45
C THR A 301 -4.78 1.74 0.81
N ASN A 302 -5.53 2.55 1.58
CA ASN A 302 -6.83 3.10 1.17
C ASN A 302 -7.00 4.58 1.59
N GLY A 303 -6.14 5.45 1.11
CA GLY A 303 -6.26 6.91 1.28
C GLY A 303 -6.27 7.66 -0.06
N ARG A 304 -6.50 6.97 -1.18
CA ARG A 304 -6.57 7.57 -2.51
C ARG A 304 -7.92 8.21 -2.74
N LEU A 305 -8.04 8.99 -3.81
CA LEU A 305 -9.25 9.76 -4.09
C LEU A 305 -10.51 8.87 -4.19
N GLU A 306 -10.40 7.71 -4.85
CA GLU A 306 -11.51 6.73 -4.95
C GLU A 306 -11.90 6.14 -3.59
N ASP A 307 -10.94 5.93 -2.69
CA ASP A 307 -11.21 5.45 -1.33
C ASP A 307 -11.99 6.49 -0.52
N LEU A 308 -11.63 7.77 -0.68
CA LEU A 308 -12.34 8.88 -0.06
C LEU A 308 -13.74 9.06 -0.66
N GLU A 309 -13.89 8.88 -1.98
CA GLU A 309 -15.19 8.89 -2.65
C GLU A 309 -16.12 7.82 -2.10
N GLN A 310 -15.64 6.59 -1.95
CA GLN A 310 -16.40 5.47 -1.36
C GLN A 310 -16.88 5.81 0.05
N ALA A 311 -16.01 6.36 0.89
CA ALA A 311 -16.38 6.75 2.25
C ALA A 311 -17.37 7.93 2.24
N ALA A 312 -17.20 8.92 1.36
CA ALA A 312 -18.08 10.07 1.24
C ALA A 312 -19.46 9.68 0.71
N GLU A 313 -19.56 8.73 -0.23
CA GLU A 313 -20.83 8.19 -0.73
C GLU A 313 -21.68 7.63 0.41
N ILE A 314 -21.09 6.84 1.30
CA ILE A 314 -21.77 6.25 2.46
C ILE A 314 -22.15 7.31 3.49
N LEU A 315 -21.25 8.27 3.78
CA LEU A 315 -21.44 9.25 4.84
C LEU A 315 -22.39 10.40 4.45
N LYS A 316 -22.65 10.59 3.17
CA LYS A 316 -23.46 11.69 2.67
C LYS A 316 -24.87 11.69 3.28
N GLY A 317 -25.19 12.75 4.05
CA GLY A 317 -26.48 12.89 4.73
C GLY A 317 -26.61 12.06 6.02
N HIS A 318 -25.55 11.38 6.44
CA HIS A 318 -25.49 10.63 7.69
C HIS A 318 -24.59 11.30 8.72
N LYS A 319 -24.66 10.86 9.95
CA LYS A 319 -23.76 11.25 11.04
C LYS A 319 -23.01 10.04 11.55
N VAL A 320 -21.76 10.25 11.93
CA VAL A 320 -20.98 9.28 12.70
C VAL A 320 -21.67 9.07 14.05
N CYS A 321 -21.76 7.83 14.50
CA CYS A 321 -22.37 7.46 15.77
C CYS A 321 -21.66 8.18 16.94
N ASP A 322 -22.42 8.73 17.90
CA ASP A 322 -21.92 9.61 18.97
C ASP A 322 -20.75 9.04 19.79
N HIS A 323 -20.66 7.72 19.90
CA HIS A 323 -19.59 7.06 20.63
C HIS A 323 -18.38 6.63 19.77
N VAL A 324 -18.43 6.93 18.46
CA VAL A 324 -17.36 6.56 17.51
C VAL A 324 -16.53 7.78 17.14
N ARG A 325 -15.22 7.67 17.19
CA ARG A 325 -14.29 8.64 16.63
C ARG A 325 -13.97 8.22 15.18
N MET A 326 -14.24 9.07 14.21
CA MET A 326 -13.87 8.82 12.83
C MET A 326 -12.73 9.74 12.39
N ILE A 327 -11.70 9.14 11.79
CA ILE A 327 -10.50 9.84 11.30
C ILE A 327 -10.35 9.52 9.82
N ILE A 328 -10.25 10.57 9.01
CA ILE A 328 -10.00 10.49 7.56
C ILE A 328 -8.60 11.01 7.27
N ILE A 329 -7.83 10.24 6.51
CA ILE A 329 -6.44 10.59 6.17
C ILE A 329 -6.27 10.50 4.64
N PRO A 330 -6.38 11.60 3.90
CA PRO A 330 -6.02 11.64 2.48
C PRO A 330 -4.55 11.24 2.30
N ALA A 331 -4.24 10.40 1.31
CA ALA A 331 -2.91 9.83 1.19
C ALA A 331 -1.83 10.82 0.72
N THR A 332 -2.20 11.86 -0.02
CA THR A 332 -1.27 12.92 -0.47
C THR A 332 -1.91 14.29 -0.37
N GLN A 333 -1.08 15.34 -0.37
CA GLN A 333 -1.57 16.73 -0.38
C GLN A 333 -2.41 17.02 -1.63
N GLN A 334 -2.07 16.42 -2.76
CA GLN A 334 -2.82 16.57 -4.00
C GLN A 334 -4.20 15.89 -3.91
N ILE A 335 -4.25 14.68 -3.36
CA ILE A 335 -5.53 13.96 -3.08
C ILE A 335 -6.39 14.76 -2.12
N TYR A 336 -5.79 15.36 -1.06
CA TYR A 336 -6.51 16.21 -0.13
C TYR A 336 -7.17 17.40 -0.84
N GLN A 337 -6.40 18.09 -1.68
CA GLN A 337 -6.91 19.23 -2.46
C GLN A 337 -8.04 18.83 -3.40
N GLU A 338 -7.90 17.72 -4.11
CA GLU A 338 -8.93 17.22 -5.01
C GLU A 338 -10.19 16.78 -4.26
N ALA A 339 -10.04 16.13 -3.11
CA ALA A 339 -11.17 15.77 -2.23
C ALA A 339 -11.91 17.01 -1.71
N MET A 340 -11.22 18.12 -1.45
CA MET A 340 -11.84 19.41 -1.13
C MET A 340 -12.67 19.93 -2.33
N HIS A 341 -12.09 19.94 -3.52
CA HIS A 341 -12.77 20.44 -4.72
C HIS A 341 -14.03 19.63 -5.05
N ARG A 342 -14.04 18.33 -4.74
CA ARG A 342 -15.21 17.44 -4.93
C ARG A 342 -16.22 17.49 -3.78
N GLY A 343 -15.93 18.26 -2.71
CA GLY A 343 -16.82 18.39 -1.54
C GLY A 343 -16.79 17.17 -0.61
N TYR A 344 -15.84 16.24 -0.76
CA TYR A 344 -15.73 15.08 0.14
C TYR A 344 -15.32 15.51 1.54
N ILE A 345 -14.44 16.52 1.66
CA ILE A 345 -14.00 17.04 2.96
C ILE A 345 -15.17 17.65 3.73
N ASP A 346 -16.02 18.42 3.07
CA ASP A 346 -17.23 18.99 3.68
C ASP A 346 -18.15 17.85 4.15
N THR A 347 -18.35 16.82 3.33
CA THR A 347 -19.16 15.64 3.70
C THR A 347 -18.63 14.96 4.96
N PHE A 348 -17.30 14.81 5.09
CA PHE A 348 -16.68 14.19 6.27
C PHE A 348 -16.87 15.05 7.53
N ILE A 349 -16.65 16.36 7.43
CA ILE A 349 -16.83 17.29 8.53
C ILE A 349 -18.29 17.35 8.95
N ASP A 350 -19.20 17.43 7.98
CA ASP A 350 -20.64 17.41 8.24
C ASP A 350 -21.08 16.11 8.93
N ALA A 351 -20.49 14.98 8.55
CA ALA A 351 -20.77 13.71 9.21
C ALA A 351 -20.21 13.63 10.64
N GLY A 352 -19.30 14.52 11.04
CA GLY A 352 -18.65 14.52 12.37
C GLY A 352 -17.32 13.80 12.40
N ALA A 353 -16.68 13.55 11.24
CA ALA A 353 -15.34 13.00 11.17
C ALA A 353 -14.24 14.07 11.30
N ALA A 354 -13.09 13.70 11.83
CA ALA A 354 -11.88 14.53 11.81
C ALA A 354 -11.06 14.22 10.54
N VAL A 355 -10.72 15.26 9.77
CA VAL A 355 -9.85 15.11 8.59
C VAL A 355 -8.44 15.56 8.94
N SER A 356 -7.48 14.69 8.69
CA SER A 356 -6.06 14.90 8.99
C SER A 356 -5.26 15.32 7.75
N THR A 357 -4.05 15.84 8.00
CA THR A 357 -3.02 15.93 6.96
C THR A 357 -2.58 14.54 6.51
N PRO A 358 -2.03 14.39 5.28
CA PRO A 358 -1.43 13.14 4.83
C PRO A 358 -0.34 12.67 5.78
N THR A 359 -0.54 11.49 6.38
CA THR A 359 0.44 10.83 7.24
C THR A 359 0.12 9.35 7.36
N CYS A 360 1.11 8.52 7.66
CA CYS A 360 0.88 7.11 7.98
C CYS A 360 0.06 6.95 9.27
N GLY A 361 0.08 7.95 10.15
CA GLY A 361 -0.83 8.13 11.28
C GLY A 361 -0.90 6.95 12.24
N PRO A 362 -2.12 6.50 12.56
CA PRO A 362 -2.34 5.43 13.53
C PRO A 362 -1.93 4.05 13.02
N CYS A 363 -1.65 3.85 11.72
CA CYS A 363 -1.36 2.56 11.11
C CYS A 363 -0.30 1.72 11.86
N LEU A 364 0.69 2.40 12.45
CA LEU A 364 1.75 1.77 13.23
C LEU A 364 1.68 2.08 14.75
N GLY A 365 0.61 2.75 15.20
CA GLY A 365 0.49 3.17 16.61
C GLY A 365 1.49 4.25 17.01
N GLY A 366 2.05 4.98 16.06
CA GLY A 366 3.13 5.94 16.27
C GLY A 366 2.72 7.40 16.31
N TYR A 367 1.57 7.76 15.73
CA TYR A 367 1.13 9.14 15.59
C TYR A 367 -0.39 9.21 15.40
N MET A 368 -1.06 10.05 16.18
CA MET A 368 -2.51 10.32 16.23
C MET A 368 -3.44 9.09 16.12
N GLY A 369 -4.64 9.17 16.64
CA GLY A 369 -5.65 8.11 16.55
C GLY A 369 -5.25 6.79 17.23
N ILE A 370 -4.37 6.84 18.22
CA ILE A 370 -3.89 5.68 18.96
C ILE A 370 -5.00 5.16 19.89
N LEU A 371 -5.18 3.85 19.93
CA LEU A 371 -6.19 3.16 20.72
C LEU A 371 -5.72 2.92 22.16
N ALA A 372 -6.63 3.11 23.10
CA ALA A 372 -6.46 2.70 24.50
C ALA A 372 -6.77 1.21 24.69
N ALA A 373 -6.53 0.71 25.91
CA ALA A 373 -6.85 -0.68 26.28
C ALA A 373 -8.35 -0.98 26.10
N GLY A 374 -8.66 -2.09 25.43
CA GLY A 374 -10.03 -2.56 25.18
C GLY A 374 -10.79 -1.81 24.09
N GLU A 375 -10.24 -0.77 23.47
CA GLU A 375 -10.86 -0.08 22.34
C GLU A 375 -10.79 -0.91 21.07
N ARG A 376 -11.84 -0.79 20.24
CA ARG A 376 -12.00 -1.47 18.95
C ARG A 376 -12.07 -0.47 17.82
N ALA A 377 -11.26 -0.69 16.78
CA ALA A 377 -11.30 0.13 15.58
C ALA A 377 -11.58 -0.68 14.32
N VAL A 378 -12.43 -0.15 13.43
CA VAL A 378 -12.46 -0.56 12.03
C VAL A 378 -11.53 0.34 11.25
N SER A 379 -10.64 -0.25 10.44
CA SER A 379 -9.59 0.50 9.75
C SER A 379 -9.35 0.01 8.33
N THR A 380 -9.06 0.94 7.43
CA THR A 380 -8.63 0.62 6.08
C THR A 380 -7.12 0.45 5.95
N THR A 381 -6.40 0.46 7.06
CA THR A 381 -4.96 0.15 7.11
C THR A 381 -4.69 -1.31 6.73
N ASN A 382 -3.44 -1.74 6.73
CA ASN A 382 -3.03 -3.04 6.18
C ASN A 382 -2.75 -4.11 7.23
N ARG A 383 -2.58 -3.76 8.51
CA ARG A 383 -2.22 -4.68 9.60
C ARG A 383 -3.09 -4.52 10.82
N ASN A 384 -3.45 -5.64 11.45
CA ASN A 384 -4.23 -5.68 12.68
C ASN A 384 -3.59 -6.52 13.78
N PHE A 385 -2.26 -6.64 13.75
CA PHE A 385 -1.51 -7.37 14.78
C PHE A 385 -1.73 -6.75 16.16
N ARG A 386 -1.55 -7.55 17.20
CA ARG A 386 -1.71 -7.11 18.60
C ARG A 386 -0.85 -5.88 18.88
N GLY A 387 -1.47 -4.82 19.40
CA GLY A 387 -0.83 -3.54 19.69
C GLY A 387 -0.48 -2.69 18.46
N ARG A 388 -0.94 -3.06 17.26
CA ARG A 388 -0.56 -2.36 16.02
C ARG A 388 -0.99 -0.89 15.98
N MET A 389 -2.16 -0.55 16.51
CA MET A 389 -2.68 0.83 16.54
C MET A 389 -2.67 1.46 17.92
N GLY A 390 -1.92 0.91 18.90
CA GLY A 390 -1.86 1.47 20.24
C GLY A 390 -1.66 0.42 21.32
N HIS A 391 -2.57 0.35 22.30
CA HIS A 391 -2.45 -0.57 23.41
C HIS A 391 -2.53 -2.03 22.95
N VAL A 392 -1.79 -2.91 23.62
CA VAL A 392 -1.73 -4.36 23.29
C VAL A 392 -3.07 -5.08 23.42
N ASP A 393 -3.98 -4.58 24.24
CA ASP A 393 -5.33 -5.10 24.42
C ASP A 393 -6.38 -4.36 23.57
N SER A 394 -5.96 -3.54 22.61
CA SER A 394 -6.85 -2.97 21.61
C SER A 394 -7.03 -3.94 20.43
N GLU A 395 -8.15 -3.81 19.74
CA GLU A 395 -8.52 -4.67 18.62
C GLU A 395 -8.69 -3.83 17.34
N VAL A 396 -8.08 -4.27 16.24
CA VAL A 396 -8.21 -3.63 14.92
C VAL A 396 -8.85 -4.60 13.94
N TYR A 397 -9.90 -4.15 13.29
CA TYR A 397 -10.65 -4.86 12.26
C TYR A 397 -10.35 -4.22 10.91
N LEU A 398 -9.78 -4.97 9.97
CA LEU A 398 -9.45 -4.43 8.63
C LEU A 398 -10.64 -4.55 7.70
N ALA A 399 -10.97 -3.45 7.02
CA ALA A 399 -12.11 -3.42 6.10
C ALA A 399 -11.88 -2.43 4.94
N SER A 400 -12.73 -2.51 3.91
CA SER A 400 -12.77 -1.52 2.82
C SER A 400 -13.33 -0.17 3.30
N PRO A 401 -13.10 0.93 2.56
CA PRO A 401 -13.66 2.25 2.88
C PRO A 401 -15.19 2.24 3.00
N TYR A 402 -15.88 1.49 2.16
CA TYR A 402 -17.35 1.32 2.23
C TYR A 402 -17.78 0.72 3.57
N THR A 403 -17.17 -0.41 3.95
CA THR A 403 -17.48 -1.08 5.22
C THR A 403 -17.09 -0.25 6.45
N ALA A 404 -15.96 0.45 6.37
CA ALA A 404 -15.50 1.33 7.44
C ALA A 404 -16.47 2.51 7.66
N ALA A 405 -16.91 3.15 6.59
CA ALA A 405 -17.87 4.26 6.67
C ALA A 405 -19.25 3.80 7.17
N ALA A 406 -19.76 2.66 6.69
CA ALA A 406 -21.00 2.07 7.18
C ALA A 406 -20.94 1.77 8.68
N SER A 407 -19.82 1.20 9.14
CA SER A 407 -19.59 0.91 10.56
C SER A 407 -19.51 2.17 11.42
N ALA A 408 -18.98 3.29 10.87
CA ALA A 408 -18.95 4.56 11.57
C ALA A 408 -20.35 5.11 11.87
N ILE A 409 -21.31 4.93 10.96
CA ILE A 409 -22.68 5.40 11.10
C ILE A 409 -23.42 4.61 12.20
N THR A 410 -23.25 3.31 12.22
CA THR A 410 -24.02 2.43 13.13
C THR A 410 -23.36 2.27 14.52
N GLY A 411 -22.04 2.43 14.60
CA GLY A 411 -21.26 2.15 15.80
C GLY A 411 -20.93 0.65 16.00
N TYR A 412 -21.22 -0.17 14.99
CA TYR A 412 -20.96 -1.61 14.95
C TYR A 412 -20.33 -1.98 13.61
N ILE A 413 -19.65 -3.12 13.51
CA ILE A 413 -19.23 -3.65 12.21
C ILE A 413 -20.48 -3.90 11.38
N THR A 414 -20.56 -3.23 10.22
CA THR A 414 -21.78 -3.19 9.38
C THR A 414 -21.41 -3.36 7.91
N SER A 415 -22.15 -4.24 7.23
CA SER A 415 -22.03 -4.35 5.77
C SER A 415 -22.53 -3.06 5.10
N PRO A 416 -21.80 -2.52 4.10
CA PRO A 416 -22.24 -1.31 3.42
C PRO A 416 -23.62 -1.46 2.76
N GLU A 417 -24.02 -2.66 2.37
CA GLU A 417 -25.33 -2.97 1.78
C GLU A 417 -26.51 -2.68 2.73
N GLU A 418 -26.24 -2.64 4.05
CA GLU A 418 -27.27 -2.35 5.07
C GLU A 418 -27.57 -0.83 5.19
N VAL A 419 -26.65 0.02 4.70
CA VAL A 419 -26.73 1.47 4.79
C VAL A 419 -27.06 2.11 3.43
N VAL A 420 -26.53 1.56 2.34
CA VAL A 420 -26.83 2.01 0.97
C VAL A 420 -28.21 1.54 0.58
N LYS A 421 -29.14 2.48 0.37
CA LYS A 421 -30.49 2.20 -0.13
C LYS A 421 -30.53 2.12 -1.66
#